data_85cc721d13e1ae07e25f331b4fbc57e0
#
_entry.id   85cc721d13e1ae07e25f331b4fbc57e0
#
_cell.length_a   1.000
_cell.length_b   1.000
_cell.length_c   1.000
_cell.angle_alpha   90.00
_cell.angle_beta   90.00
_cell.angle_gamma   90.00
#
_symmetry.space_group_name_H-M   'P 1'
#
loop_
_entity.id
_entity.type
_entity.pdbx_description
1 polymer ?
#
loop_
_entity_poly.entity_id
_entity_poly.type
_entity_poly.pdbx_seq_one_letter_code
_entity_poly.pdbx_strand_id
1 'polypeptide(L)'
;MKFYFKHLLALATVLMVSCNDSKKNEHNDAVANETADSIMKPNIIYILADDLGYGDLSVYGQKKFKTPNIDRLAEQGMLFTQHYSGSTVCAPSRSALMTGMHTGHTVVRGNKEIRPEGQYPIPDSTYTLAEVLKKAGYVTGAFGKWGLGFPGSVGDPTNQGFDVFYGYNCQRLGHNYYPYHLWSNKDSIVLMGNANKKDSAYAPELIHKETLKFIETNKDKPFFLFVPSIIPHAELAAPNAYMEMHRGKYPPEKAYQGIDDGAEFNVGPYRSQKETHAAFAAMINVLDDQVGDIMAKVEGLGLADQTIIIFTSDNGPHTEGGADPEYFDSNGPLKGTKRDLYDGGIRVPMIASWPGKIAPGSKSDYVSAFWDIFPTFSEIVGVEPPSDIDGVSLLPTLLGKNADQKQHEYLYWEFHEKGGRQAVRKGKWKAVRYNVFKNPDGPLELYDLEKDQGEENNIASEHPEVVADMERILKTARTPSEIFTFGQGTYLEGK
;
A
#
# COMPACT_ATOMS: atom_id res chain seq x y z
N MET A 1 -7.07 86.75 16.70
CA MET A 1 -6.85 87.85 15.77
C MET A 1 -7.40 87.53 14.45
N LYS A 2 -8.54 88.15 14.13
CA LYS A 2 -9.01 88.71 12.87
C LYS A 2 -9.11 87.79 11.69
N PHE A 3 -10.31 87.42 11.21
CA PHE A 3 -11.26 88.17 10.31
C PHE A 3 -11.00 87.73 8.85
N TYR A 4 -11.86 87.44 7.88
CA TYR A 4 -13.27 87.69 7.55
C TYR A 4 -13.59 86.82 6.30
N PHE A 5 -14.77 86.18 6.11
CA PHE A 5 -15.99 86.66 5.46
C PHE A 5 -15.85 86.87 3.92
N LYS A 6 -16.55 86.25 3.06
CA LYS A 6 -17.93 86.54 2.58
C LYS A 6 -18.22 85.79 1.25
N HIS A 7 -19.34 85.20 1.16
CA HIS A 7 -20.49 85.43 0.26
C HIS A 7 -20.36 85.04 -1.22
N LEU A 8 -21.23 84.24 -1.70
CA LEU A 8 -22.61 84.33 -2.17
C LEU A 8 -22.65 84.41 -3.69
N LEU A 9 -23.31 83.60 -4.44
CA LEU A 9 -24.62 83.81 -5.07
C LEU A 9 -24.97 82.70 -6.03
N ALA A 10 -26.18 82.25 -5.94
CA ALA A 10 -26.90 81.31 -6.83
C ALA A 10 -27.20 81.94 -8.18
N LEU A 11 -27.36 81.15 -9.21
CA LEU A 11 -28.41 81.36 -10.24
C LEU A 11 -28.84 80.04 -10.85
N ALA A 12 -30.10 79.76 -10.72
CA ALA A 12 -30.80 78.71 -11.40
C ALA A 12 -31.17 79.12 -12.86
N THR A 13 -31.10 78.22 -13.79
CA THR A 13 -31.94 78.34 -14.98
C THR A 13 -32.38 76.96 -15.46
N VAL A 14 -33.65 76.92 -15.79
CA VAL A 14 -34.52 75.78 -16.06
C VAL A 14 -34.60 75.54 -17.57
N LEU A 15 -35.02 74.31 -17.92
CA LEU A 15 -35.63 73.79 -19.18
C LEU A 15 -34.70 73.47 -20.34
N MET A 16 -34.76 72.23 -20.87
CA MET A 16 -35.87 71.73 -21.71
C MET A 16 -35.77 70.20 -21.89
N VAL A 17 -36.88 69.55 -21.90
CA VAL A 17 -37.20 68.16 -22.24
C VAL A 17 -36.94 67.92 -23.72
N SER A 18 -36.27 66.83 -24.07
CA SER A 18 -36.43 66.15 -25.35
C SER A 18 -36.39 64.67 -25.14
N CYS A 19 -37.48 63.99 -25.34
CA CYS A 19 -37.58 62.52 -25.44
C CYS A 19 -36.85 62.04 -26.68
N ASN A 20 -36.02 61.09 -26.53
CA ASN A 20 -35.65 60.19 -27.63
C ASN A 20 -35.54 58.79 -27.13
N ASP A 21 -36.47 57.92 -27.56
CA ASP A 21 -36.47 56.48 -27.34
C ASP A 21 -35.21 55.82 -27.96
N SER A 22 -34.35 55.31 -27.15
CA SER A 22 -33.31 54.34 -27.58
C SER A 22 -33.40 53.16 -26.68
N LYS A 23 -33.92 52.06 -27.20
CA LYS A 23 -33.85 50.73 -26.58
C LYS A 23 -32.42 50.43 -26.20
N LYS A 24 -32.07 50.49 -24.92
CA LYS A 24 -30.87 49.87 -24.37
C LYS A 24 -31.18 48.40 -24.16
N ASN A 25 -30.50 47.55 -24.90
CA ASN A 25 -30.31 46.18 -24.57
C ASN A 25 -29.68 46.12 -23.17
N GLU A 26 -30.42 45.65 -22.19
CA GLU A 26 -29.86 45.15 -20.94
C GLU A 26 -29.15 43.87 -21.28
N HIS A 27 -27.83 43.95 -21.47
CA HIS A 27 -26.96 42.82 -21.31
C HIS A 27 -26.97 42.50 -19.79
N ASN A 28 -27.76 41.52 -19.43
CA ASN A 28 -27.56 40.81 -18.19
C ASN A 28 -26.16 40.20 -18.22
N ASP A 29 -25.18 40.87 -17.64
CA ASP A 29 -24.00 40.27 -17.08
C ASP A 29 -24.46 39.43 -15.89
N ALA A 30 -25.07 38.28 -16.19
CA ALA A 30 -25.06 37.16 -15.29
C ALA A 30 -23.59 36.74 -15.18
N VAL A 31 -22.86 37.35 -14.25
CA VAL A 31 -21.68 36.76 -13.67
C VAL A 31 -22.13 35.39 -13.18
N ALA A 32 -21.85 34.40 -13.99
CA ALA A 32 -21.89 33.02 -13.56
C ALA A 32 -20.97 32.95 -12.34
N ASN A 33 -21.55 33.05 -11.16
CA ASN A 33 -21.01 32.40 -10.00
C ASN A 33 -21.00 30.91 -10.39
N GLU A 34 -19.93 30.46 -11.04
CA GLU A 34 -19.47 29.11 -10.88
C GLU A 34 -19.21 28.98 -9.37
N THR A 35 -20.23 28.54 -8.66
CA THR A 35 -20.05 27.90 -7.38
C THR A 35 -18.97 26.89 -7.67
N ALA A 36 -17.75 27.15 -7.14
CA ALA A 36 -16.72 26.13 -7.05
C ALA A 36 -17.45 24.91 -6.47
N ASP A 37 -17.74 23.95 -7.35
CA ASP A 37 -18.19 22.63 -6.97
C ASP A 37 -17.16 22.22 -5.93
N SER A 38 -17.55 22.22 -4.66
CA SER A 38 -16.67 21.79 -3.59
C SER A 38 -16.34 20.36 -3.97
N ILE A 39 -15.13 20.15 -4.50
CA ILE A 39 -14.65 18.83 -4.90
C ILE A 39 -14.84 17.97 -3.67
N MET A 40 -15.91 17.17 -3.67
CA MET A 40 -16.19 16.28 -2.54
C MET A 40 -14.98 15.33 -2.46
N LYS A 41 -14.21 15.47 -1.37
CA LYS A 41 -13.04 14.65 -1.12
C LYS A 41 -13.50 13.21 -0.95
N PRO A 42 -13.06 12.25 -1.78
CA PRO A 42 -13.48 10.86 -1.65
C PRO A 42 -12.96 10.26 -0.36
N ASN A 43 -13.67 9.32 0.23
CA ASN A 43 -13.08 8.41 1.20
C ASN A 43 -12.02 7.55 0.49
N ILE A 44 -10.98 7.21 1.21
CA ILE A 44 -9.88 6.39 0.69
C ILE A 44 -9.73 5.17 1.58
N ILE A 45 -9.89 3.97 1.01
CA ILE A 45 -9.66 2.70 1.67
C ILE A 45 -8.52 1.98 0.94
N TYR A 46 -7.42 1.72 1.66
CA TYR A 46 -6.26 1.01 1.13
C TYR A 46 -6.06 -0.29 1.89
N ILE A 47 -6.36 -1.41 1.22
CA ILE A 47 -6.27 -2.76 1.78
C ILE A 47 -4.97 -3.37 1.30
N LEU A 48 -4.11 -3.74 2.25
CA LEU A 48 -2.78 -4.29 2.00
C LEU A 48 -2.70 -5.70 2.57
N ALA A 49 -2.64 -6.71 1.71
CA ALA A 49 -2.33 -8.07 2.11
C ALA A 49 -0.85 -8.21 2.46
N ASP A 50 -0.50 -9.21 3.27
CA ASP A 50 0.87 -9.50 3.72
C ASP A 50 1.35 -10.79 3.07
N ASP A 51 2.35 -10.71 2.19
CA ASP A 51 2.92 -11.86 1.47
C ASP A 51 1.95 -12.56 0.46
N LEU A 52 0.95 -11.88 -0.05
CA LEU A 52 0.05 -12.44 -1.06
C LEU A 52 0.72 -12.40 -2.44
N GLY A 53 0.83 -13.56 -3.07
CA GLY A 53 1.43 -13.70 -4.40
C GLY A 53 0.55 -13.14 -5.52
N TYR A 54 1.20 -12.83 -6.67
CA TYR A 54 0.52 -12.37 -7.86
C TYR A 54 -0.57 -13.35 -8.35
N GLY A 55 -0.30 -14.67 -8.26
CA GLY A 55 -1.19 -15.75 -8.67
C GLY A 55 -2.18 -16.23 -7.60
N ASP A 56 -2.26 -15.61 -6.43
CA ASP A 56 -3.10 -16.08 -5.32
C ASP A 56 -4.58 -15.64 -5.40
N LEU A 57 -4.95 -14.83 -6.39
CA LEU A 57 -6.32 -14.37 -6.58
C LEU A 57 -6.92 -15.00 -7.85
N SER A 58 -8.22 -15.37 -7.81
CA SER A 58 -8.85 -15.99 -8.98
C SER A 58 -8.88 -15.08 -10.19
N VAL A 59 -9.02 -13.76 -10.02
CA VAL A 59 -8.95 -12.78 -11.12
C VAL A 59 -7.54 -12.63 -11.71
N TYR A 60 -6.49 -13.05 -10.98
CA TYR A 60 -5.11 -13.12 -11.44
C TYR A 60 -4.65 -14.52 -11.86
N GLY A 61 -5.54 -15.52 -11.81
CA GLY A 61 -5.28 -16.84 -12.36
C GLY A 61 -5.30 -18.01 -11.39
N GLN A 62 -5.59 -17.81 -10.09
CA GLN A 62 -5.73 -18.88 -9.11
C GLN A 62 -6.84 -19.84 -9.49
N LYS A 63 -6.51 -21.14 -9.56
CA LYS A 63 -7.43 -22.21 -10.01
C LYS A 63 -7.89 -23.14 -8.89
N LYS A 64 -7.13 -23.22 -7.80
CA LYS A 64 -7.36 -24.19 -6.72
C LYS A 64 -8.43 -23.74 -5.72
N PHE A 65 -8.57 -22.44 -5.52
CA PHE A 65 -9.62 -21.81 -4.72
C PHE A 65 -10.14 -20.54 -5.38
N LYS A 66 -11.16 -19.91 -4.81
CA LYS A 66 -11.80 -18.71 -5.37
C LYS A 66 -11.75 -17.54 -4.39
N THR A 67 -11.74 -16.33 -4.95
CA THR A 67 -11.77 -15.05 -4.24
C THR A 67 -12.89 -14.16 -4.79
N PRO A 68 -14.17 -14.56 -4.63
CA PRO A 68 -15.29 -13.94 -5.34
C PRO A 68 -15.53 -12.48 -4.99
N ASN A 69 -15.19 -12.04 -3.77
CA ASN A 69 -15.37 -10.65 -3.37
C ASN A 69 -14.28 -9.75 -3.96
N ILE A 70 -13.02 -10.20 -3.98
CA ILE A 70 -11.92 -9.48 -4.63
C ILE A 70 -12.12 -9.49 -6.16
N ASP A 71 -12.63 -10.58 -6.73
CA ASP A 71 -13.01 -10.63 -8.15
C ASP A 71 -14.09 -9.59 -8.47
N ARG A 72 -15.11 -9.45 -7.61
CA ARG A 72 -16.16 -8.41 -7.73
C ARG A 72 -15.56 -6.99 -7.63
N LEU A 73 -14.59 -6.77 -6.75
CA LEU A 73 -13.89 -5.48 -6.69
C LEU A 73 -13.19 -5.16 -8.02
N ALA A 74 -12.58 -6.15 -8.67
CA ALA A 74 -11.95 -6.00 -9.98
C ALA A 74 -12.99 -5.76 -11.10
N GLU A 75 -14.12 -6.43 -11.05
CA GLU A 75 -15.25 -6.21 -11.98
C GLU A 75 -15.82 -4.79 -11.87
N GLN A 76 -15.83 -4.23 -10.67
CA GLN A 76 -16.29 -2.86 -10.40
C GLN A 76 -15.22 -1.79 -10.60
N GLY A 77 -13.96 -2.17 -10.86
CA GLY A 77 -12.83 -1.27 -10.93
C GLY A 77 -11.85 -1.58 -12.06
N MET A 78 -10.59 -1.25 -11.81
CA MET A 78 -9.45 -1.45 -12.70
C MET A 78 -8.48 -2.46 -12.11
N LEU A 79 -8.07 -3.44 -12.92
CA LEU A 79 -7.04 -4.42 -12.58
C LEU A 79 -5.70 -3.96 -13.17
N PHE A 80 -4.67 -3.87 -12.34
CA PHE A 80 -3.31 -3.55 -12.76
C PHE A 80 -2.49 -4.81 -12.97
N THR A 81 -1.88 -4.94 -14.13
CA THR A 81 -1.06 -6.11 -14.48
C THR A 81 0.41 -5.93 -14.15
N GLN A 82 0.88 -4.70 -13.92
CA GLN A 82 2.29 -4.36 -13.72
C GLN A 82 2.49 -3.39 -12.54
N HIS A 83 1.89 -3.72 -11.39
CA HIS A 83 2.11 -2.98 -10.15
C HIS A 83 3.20 -3.65 -9.31
N TYR A 84 4.10 -2.83 -8.74
CA TYR A 84 5.24 -3.30 -7.98
C TYR A 84 5.18 -2.84 -6.53
N SER A 85 5.48 -3.74 -5.61
CA SER A 85 5.66 -3.43 -4.20
C SER A 85 6.88 -2.55 -3.94
N GLY A 86 6.93 -1.91 -2.78
CA GLY A 86 8.06 -1.06 -2.39
C GLY A 86 9.35 -1.82 -2.15
N SER A 87 9.25 -3.09 -1.74
CA SER A 87 10.36 -4.01 -1.52
C SER A 87 9.86 -5.44 -1.58
N THR A 88 10.78 -6.40 -1.45
CA THR A 88 10.48 -7.83 -1.38
C THR A 88 10.24 -8.35 0.04
N VAL A 89 10.13 -7.46 1.05
CA VAL A 89 9.74 -7.77 2.44
C VAL A 89 8.98 -6.59 3.05
N CYS A 90 8.23 -6.86 4.13
CA CYS A 90 7.19 -6.00 4.70
C CYS A 90 7.65 -4.59 5.08
N ALA A 91 8.59 -4.39 6.06
CA ALA A 91 8.85 -3.05 6.60
C ALA A 91 9.38 -2.06 5.54
N PRO A 92 10.39 -2.38 4.71
CA PRO A 92 10.84 -1.46 3.68
C PRO A 92 9.78 -1.20 2.59
N SER A 93 8.93 -2.20 2.28
CA SER A 93 7.81 -2.00 1.35
C SER A 93 6.79 -1.01 1.90
N ARG A 94 6.41 -1.15 3.17
CA ARG A 94 5.51 -0.23 3.87
C ARG A 94 6.12 1.16 4.04
N SER A 95 7.44 1.26 4.24
CA SER A 95 8.17 2.53 4.26
C SER A 95 8.10 3.24 2.90
N ALA A 96 8.31 2.51 1.81
CA ALA A 96 8.20 3.06 0.46
C ALA A 96 6.79 3.59 0.16
N LEU A 97 5.74 2.87 0.59
CA LEU A 97 4.34 3.30 0.49
C LEU A 97 4.09 4.60 1.25
N MET A 98 4.57 4.67 2.51
CA MET A 98 4.30 5.81 3.40
C MET A 98 5.11 7.06 3.05
N THR A 99 6.24 6.91 2.36
CA THR A 99 7.14 8.04 2.05
C THR A 99 7.10 8.50 0.60
N GLY A 100 6.53 7.71 -0.32
CA GLY A 100 6.62 7.99 -1.76
C GLY A 100 8.01 7.78 -2.35
N MET A 101 8.88 7.00 -1.67
CA MET A 101 10.29 6.79 -2.05
C MET A 101 10.60 5.30 -2.21
N HIS A 102 11.38 4.94 -3.23
CA HIS A 102 11.88 3.57 -3.40
C HIS A 102 12.97 3.21 -2.37
N THR A 103 13.38 1.95 -2.29
CA THR A 103 14.32 1.46 -1.24
C THR A 103 15.70 2.08 -1.28
N GLY A 104 16.11 2.73 -2.34
CA GLY A 104 17.34 3.52 -2.41
C GLY A 104 17.28 4.86 -1.66
N HIS A 105 16.08 5.38 -1.37
CA HIS A 105 15.86 6.68 -0.76
C HIS A 105 15.04 6.61 0.53
N THR A 106 14.07 5.69 0.65
CA THR A 106 13.24 5.57 1.86
C THR A 106 14.06 5.35 3.13
N VAL A 107 13.50 5.71 4.26
CA VAL A 107 14.22 5.75 5.55
C VAL A 107 14.33 4.38 6.23
N VAL A 108 13.34 3.47 6.03
CA VAL A 108 13.39 2.09 6.53
C VAL A 108 13.58 1.16 5.34
N ARG A 109 14.78 0.55 5.24
CA ARG A 109 15.19 -0.25 4.07
C ARG A 109 15.28 -1.76 4.35
N GLY A 110 14.84 -2.20 5.53
CA GLY A 110 14.87 -3.61 5.92
C GLY A 110 14.10 -3.90 7.20
N ASN A 111 13.89 -5.17 7.50
CA ASN A 111 13.17 -5.64 8.69
C ASN A 111 14.09 -5.61 9.93
N LYS A 112 14.42 -4.41 10.44
CA LYS A 112 15.23 -4.25 11.65
C LYS A 112 14.32 -4.35 12.89
N GLU A 113 14.38 -5.51 13.55
CA GLU A 113 13.66 -5.75 14.81
C GLU A 113 14.25 -4.95 15.97
N ILE A 114 13.40 -4.47 16.87
CA ILE A 114 13.77 -3.88 18.17
C ILE A 114 13.02 -4.65 19.25
N ARG A 115 13.76 -5.41 20.04
CA ARG A 115 13.18 -6.25 21.09
C ARG A 115 12.73 -5.43 22.32
N PRO A 116 11.71 -5.89 23.07
CA PRO A 116 11.01 -7.19 22.92
C PRO A 116 9.96 -7.17 21.80
N GLU A 117 9.33 -6.04 21.49
CA GLU A 117 8.23 -5.93 20.56
C GLU A 117 8.27 -4.58 19.84
N GLY A 118 9.04 -4.51 18.77
CA GLY A 118 9.18 -3.30 17.98
C GLY A 118 9.84 -3.54 16.64
N GLN A 119 9.76 -2.50 15.83
CA GLN A 119 10.45 -2.39 14.56
C GLN A 119 11.21 -1.07 14.54
N TYR A 120 12.28 -0.98 13.75
CA TYR A 120 13.00 0.28 13.60
C TYR A 120 12.02 1.39 13.18
N PRO A 121 11.93 2.48 13.98
CA PRO A 121 10.90 3.47 13.76
C PRO A 121 11.20 4.36 12.56
N ILE A 122 10.18 4.66 11.78
CA ILE A 122 10.23 5.76 10.82
C ILE A 122 10.47 7.06 11.60
N PRO A 123 11.43 7.91 11.17
CA PRO A 123 11.75 9.15 11.89
C PRO A 123 10.58 10.15 11.92
N ASP A 124 10.50 10.92 13.01
CA ASP A 124 9.52 11.99 13.19
C ASP A 124 9.60 13.09 12.12
N SER A 125 10.79 13.28 11.54
CA SER A 125 11.00 14.22 10.43
C SER A 125 10.49 13.74 9.07
N THR A 126 10.04 12.49 8.97
CA THR A 126 9.53 11.93 7.72
C THR A 126 8.07 12.33 7.54
N TYR A 127 7.76 13.00 6.42
CA TYR A 127 6.39 13.36 6.10
C TYR A 127 5.69 12.17 5.43
N THR A 128 4.71 11.61 6.12
CA THR A 128 4.04 10.37 5.70
C THR A 128 2.78 10.62 4.89
N LEU A 129 2.36 9.61 4.14
CA LEU A 129 1.08 9.62 3.41
C LEU A 129 -0.12 9.92 4.32
N ALA A 130 -0.14 9.37 5.54
CA ALA A 130 -1.23 9.62 6.50
C ALA A 130 -1.24 11.09 6.97
N GLU A 131 -0.08 11.72 7.14
CA GLU A 131 0.02 13.13 7.49
C GLU A 131 -0.46 14.05 6.37
N VAL A 132 -0.18 13.72 5.10
CA VAL A 132 -0.74 14.43 3.94
C VAL A 132 -2.26 14.42 3.99
N LEU A 133 -2.85 13.25 4.18
CA LEU A 133 -4.30 13.09 4.21
C LEU A 133 -4.93 13.77 5.44
N LYS A 134 -4.27 13.68 6.60
CA LYS A 134 -4.67 14.41 7.80
C LYS A 134 -4.64 15.93 7.59
N LYS A 135 -3.58 16.45 6.96
CA LYS A 135 -3.48 17.87 6.56
C LYS A 135 -4.60 18.28 5.60
N ALA A 136 -5.02 17.36 4.73
CA ALA A 136 -6.18 17.57 3.87
C ALA A 136 -7.53 17.51 4.61
N GLY A 137 -7.57 17.28 5.92
CA GLY A 137 -8.78 17.23 6.74
C GLY A 137 -9.46 15.88 6.80
N TYR A 138 -8.76 14.81 6.47
CA TYR A 138 -9.26 13.44 6.62
C TYR A 138 -9.16 12.97 8.08
N VAL A 139 -10.13 12.18 8.50
CA VAL A 139 -9.98 11.33 9.69
C VAL A 139 -9.20 10.09 9.25
N THR A 140 -8.12 9.76 9.95
CA THR A 140 -7.17 8.73 9.52
C THR A 140 -7.18 7.53 10.48
N GLY A 141 -7.30 6.32 9.95
CA GLY A 141 -7.26 5.09 10.74
C GLY A 141 -6.41 4.00 10.11
N ALA A 142 -5.66 3.27 10.94
CA ALA A 142 -4.89 2.11 10.51
C ALA A 142 -5.28 0.88 11.33
N PHE A 143 -5.65 -0.22 10.66
CA PHE A 143 -6.17 -1.43 11.28
C PHE A 143 -5.46 -2.67 10.75
N GLY A 144 -4.51 -3.21 11.51
CA GLY A 144 -3.69 -4.35 11.12
C GLY A 144 -2.25 -4.26 11.57
N LYS A 145 -1.31 -4.64 10.71
CA LYS A 145 0.13 -4.69 10.99
C LYS A 145 0.84 -3.41 10.53
N TRP A 146 1.38 -2.64 11.48
CA TRP A 146 2.12 -1.41 11.17
C TRP A 146 3.54 -1.66 10.68
N GLY A 147 4.45 -2.04 11.57
CA GLY A 147 5.81 -2.46 11.23
C GLY A 147 6.81 -1.35 10.97
N LEU A 148 6.52 -0.08 11.30
CA LEU A 148 7.42 1.06 11.13
C LEU A 148 7.66 1.81 12.46
N GLY A 149 7.55 1.10 13.58
CA GLY A 149 7.76 1.65 14.91
C GLY A 149 7.25 0.70 16.00
N PHE A 150 7.03 1.25 17.19
CA PHE A 150 6.48 0.56 18.34
C PHE A 150 5.86 1.58 19.31
N PRO A 151 5.03 1.18 20.29
CA PRO A 151 4.39 2.08 21.23
C PRO A 151 5.41 2.94 21.99
N GLY A 152 5.22 4.26 21.95
CA GLY A 152 6.12 5.22 22.56
C GLY A 152 7.35 5.62 21.72
N SER A 153 7.56 5.01 20.55
CA SER A 153 8.57 5.47 19.58
C SER A 153 8.05 6.66 18.76
N VAL A 154 8.95 7.38 18.11
CA VAL A 154 8.58 8.41 17.13
C VAL A 154 7.82 7.82 15.94
N GLY A 155 8.08 6.56 15.60
CA GLY A 155 7.40 5.82 14.52
C GLY A 155 6.10 5.13 14.96
N ASP A 156 5.55 5.41 16.14
CA ASP A 156 4.21 4.95 16.52
C ASP A 156 3.18 5.46 15.49
N PRO A 157 2.22 4.63 15.04
CA PRO A 157 1.26 5.05 14.00
C PRO A 157 0.52 6.33 14.35
N THR A 158 0.22 6.56 15.65
CA THR A 158 -0.46 7.78 16.10
C THR A 158 0.44 9.03 16.07
N ASN A 159 1.76 8.85 16.03
CA ASN A 159 2.72 9.93 15.80
C ASN A 159 3.00 10.16 14.30
N GLN A 160 2.58 9.23 13.44
CA GLN A 160 2.82 9.23 12.00
C GLN A 160 1.55 9.51 11.17
N GLY A 161 0.64 10.31 11.74
CA GLY A 161 -0.52 10.85 11.03
C GLY A 161 -1.83 10.07 11.19
N PHE A 162 -1.86 8.94 11.88
CA PHE A 162 -3.10 8.21 12.14
C PHE A 162 -3.79 8.70 13.43
N ASP A 163 -5.09 9.02 13.35
CA ASP A 163 -5.91 9.37 14.51
C ASP A 163 -6.27 8.15 15.35
N VAL A 164 -6.45 6.99 14.68
CA VAL A 164 -6.80 5.72 15.30
C VAL A 164 -5.94 4.60 14.76
N PHE A 165 -5.42 3.78 15.66
CA PHE A 165 -4.71 2.54 15.33
C PHE A 165 -5.27 1.37 16.13
N TYR A 166 -5.49 0.21 15.49
CA TYR A 166 -5.79 -1.03 16.16
C TYR A 166 -5.14 -2.21 15.45
N GLY A 167 -4.27 -2.97 16.14
CA GLY A 167 -3.59 -4.11 15.53
C GLY A 167 -2.22 -4.42 16.13
N TYR A 168 -1.28 -4.76 15.27
CA TYR A 168 0.09 -5.16 15.59
C TYR A 168 1.07 -4.04 15.28
N ASN A 169 1.87 -3.64 16.27
CA ASN A 169 2.90 -2.61 16.06
C ASN A 169 4.09 -3.10 15.26
N CYS A 170 4.52 -4.36 15.46
CA CYS A 170 5.73 -4.90 14.88
C CYS A 170 5.47 -6.10 13.97
N GLN A 171 6.49 -6.47 13.19
CA GLN A 171 6.43 -7.63 12.30
C GLN A 171 6.32 -8.94 13.10
N ARG A 172 7.10 -9.07 14.19
CA ARG A 172 7.22 -10.31 14.95
C ARG A 172 5.90 -10.76 15.59
N LEU A 173 5.18 -9.86 16.27
CA LEU A 173 3.88 -10.20 16.85
C LEU A 173 2.84 -10.52 15.78
N GLY A 174 2.93 -9.87 14.62
CA GLY A 174 2.08 -10.14 13.45
C GLY A 174 2.26 -11.54 12.84
N HIS A 175 3.20 -12.35 13.34
CA HIS A 175 3.32 -13.76 12.98
C HIS A 175 2.32 -14.67 13.71
N ASN A 176 1.60 -14.16 14.71
CA ASN A 176 0.66 -14.95 15.51
C ASN A 176 -0.78 -14.49 15.29
N TYR A 177 -1.63 -15.41 14.84
CA TYR A 177 -3.04 -15.13 14.58
C TYR A 177 -3.91 -15.19 15.84
N TYR A 178 -3.40 -15.80 16.91
CA TYR A 178 -3.98 -15.84 18.23
C TYR A 178 -3.02 -15.27 19.27
N PRO A 179 -2.62 -13.98 19.13
CA PRO A 179 -1.65 -13.35 20.01
C PRO A 179 -2.20 -13.15 21.42
N TYR A 180 -1.31 -12.88 22.37
CA TYR A 180 -1.68 -12.55 23.74
C TYR A 180 -2.34 -11.19 23.86
N HIS A 181 -1.97 -10.25 22.99
CA HIS A 181 -2.50 -8.89 22.97
C HIS A 181 -2.44 -8.30 21.57
N LEU A 182 -3.22 -7.24 21.40
CA LEU A 182 -3.12 -6.27 20.32
C LEU A 182 -2.95 -4.88 20.93
N TRP A 183 -2.72 -3.90 20.07
CA TRP A 183 -2.60 -2.48 20.44
C TRP A 183 -3.82 -1.70 19.97
N SER A 184 -4.38 -0.86 20.87
CA SER A 184 -5.35 0.18 20.53
C SER A 184 -4.71 1.52 20.80
N ASN A 185 -4.29 2.21 19.75
CA ASN A 185 -3.37 3.34 19.84
C ASN A 185 -2.11 2.94 20.64
N LYS A 186 -1.90 3.50 21.83
CA LYS A 186 -0.75 3.23 22.71
C LYS A 186 -1.07 2.24 23.83
N ASP A 187 -2.30 1.75 23.92
CA ASP A 187 -2.75 0.86 24.97
C ASP A 187 -2.74 -0.61 24.51
N SER A 188 -2.15 -1.47 25.33
CA SER A 188 -2.16 -2.91 25.11
C SER A 188 -3.51 -3.51 25.50
N ILE A 189 -4.14 -4.21 24.56
CA ILE A 189 -5.42 -4.91 24.76
C ILE A 189 -5.17 -6.40 24.91
N VAL A 190 -5.24 -6.90 26.14
CA VAL A 190 -5.01 -8.31 26.45
C VAL A 190 -6.17 -9.19 25.95
N LEU A 191 -5.82 -10.21 25.16
CA LEU A 191 -6.76 -11.17 24.60
C LEU A 191 -6.86 -12.42 25.50
N MET A 192 -7.65 -12.33 26.55
CA MET A 192 -7.83 -13.43 27.50
C MET A 192 -8.38 -14.72 26.88
N GLY A 193 -9.05 -14.61 25.73
CA GLY A 193 -9.48 -15.76 24.94
C GLY A 193 -8.34 -16.61 24.37
N ASN A 194 -7.13 -16.06 24.32
CA ASN A 194 -5.93 -16.76 23.84
C ASN A 194 -5.03 -17.23 24.99
N ALA A 195 -5.40 -16.93 26.25
CA ALA A 195 -4.67 -17.42 27.40
C ALA A 195 -4.71 -18.95 27.48
N ASN A 196 -3.58 -19.55 27.89
CA ASN A 196 -3.46 -21.01 28.02
C ASN A 196 -3.79 -21.79 26.71
N LYS A 197 -3.44 -21.26 25.57
CA LYS A 197 -3.63 -21.88 24.23
C LYS A 197 -5.11 -22.18 23.89
N LYS A 198 -6.03 -21.37 24.37
CA LYS A 198 -7.47 -21.56 24.07
C LYS A 198 -7.85 -21.16 22.66
N ASP A 199 -7.06 -20.29 22.02
CA ASP A 199 -7.20 -19.87 20.62
C ASP A 199 -8.64 -19.46 20.23
N SER A 200 -9.29 -18.66 21.08
CA SER A 200 -10.68 -18.26 20.85
C SER A 200 -10.83 -16.82 20.35
N ALA A 201 -9.73 -16.06 20.26
CA ALA A 201 -9.73 -14.68 19.79
C ALA A 201 -8.81 -14.57 18.57
N TYR A 202 -9.36 -14.82 17.39
CA TYR A 202 -8.66 -14.69 16.09
C TYR A 202 -8.47 -13.21 15.78
N ALA A 203 -7.22 -12.76 15.79
CA ALA A 203 -6.91 -11.34 15.70
C ALA A 203 -7.39 -10.67 14.40
N PRO A 204 -7.32 -11.30 13.20
CA PRO A 204 -7.86 -10.68 11.99
C PRO A 204 -9.36 -10.37 12.06
N GLU A 205 -10.17 -11.18 12.76
CA GLU A 205 -11.59 -10.87 12.98
C GLU A 205 -11.80 -9.68 13.91
N LEU A 206 -10.99 -9.59 15.00
CA LEU A 206 -11.06 -8.45 15.92
C LEU A 206 -10.67 -7.15 15.23
N ILE A 207 -9.60 -7.18 14.42
CA ILE A 207 -9.13 -6.05 13.63
C ILE A 207 -10.19 -5.64 12.60
N HIS A 208 -10.77 -6.61 11.91
CA HIS A 208 -11.81 -6.37 10.92
C HIS A 208 -13.07 -5.72 11.54
N LYS A 209 -13.47 -6.17 12.72
CA LYS A 209 -14.59 -5.55 13.45
C LYS A 209 -14.34 -4.06 13.74
N GLU A 210 -13.14 -3.70 14.20
CA GLU A 210 -12.79 -2.30 14.46
C GLU A 210 -12.65 -1.51 13.13
N THR A 211 -12.21 -2.16 12.03
CA THR A 211 -12.21 -1.60 10.68
C THR A 211 -13.60 -1.18 10.22
N LEU A 212 -14.60 -2.07 10.33
CA LEU A 212 -15.98 -1.77 9.95
C LEU A 212 -16.61 -0.71 10.85
N LYS A 213 -16.28 -0.70 12.13
CA LYS A 213 -16.73 0.31 13.10
C LYS A 213 -16.14 1.69 12.77
N PHE A 214 -14.88 1.76 12.33
CA PHE A 214 -14.27 3.03 11.89
C PHE A 214 -15.01 3.64 10.70
N ILE A 215 -15.39 2.84 9.69
CA ILE A 215 -16.19 3.30 8.54
C ILE A 215 -17.53 3.86 9.02
N GLU A 216 -18.26 3.12 9.87
CA GLU A 216 -19.55 3.54 10.42
C GLU A 216 -19.46 4.85 11.20
N THR A 217 -18.41 4.97 12.03
CA THR A 217 -18.22 6.14 12.92
C THR A 217 -17.88 7.41 12.13
N ASN A 218 -17.22 7.26 11.00
CA ASN A 218 -16.72 8.39 10.22
C ASN A 218 -17.47 8.63 8.88
N LYS A 219 -18.62 8.00 8.69
CA LYS A 219 -19.41 8.06 7.45
C LYS A 219 -19.78 9.46 6.96
N ASP A 220 -19.83 10.44 7.87
CA ASP A 220 -20.22 11.83 7.59
C ASP A 220 -19.00 12.76 7.35
N LYS A 221 -17.79 12.21 7.27
CA LYS A 221 -16.53 12.93 7.07
C LYS A 221 -15.64 12.20 6.08
N PRO A 222 -14.80 12.90 5.31
CA PRO A 222 -13.80 12.21 4.53
C PRO A 222 -12.83 11.45 5.44
N PHE A 223 -12.58 10.19 5.14
CA PHE A 223 -11.68 9.36 5.91
C PHE A 223 -10.66 8.63 5.04
N PHE A 224 -9.49 8.43 5.61
CA PHE A 224 -8.47 7.50 5.12
C PHE A 224 -8.40 6.30 6.02
N LEU A 225 -8.66 5.13 5.46
CA LEU A 225 -8.63 3.85 6.13
C LEU A 225 -7.52 2.99 5.51
N PHE A 226 -6.46 2.77 6.27
CA PHE A 226 -5.38 1.85 5.93
C PHE A 226 -5.62 0.51 6.63
N VAL A 227 -5.76 -0.57 5.86
CA VAL A 227 -6.02 -1.93 6.36
C VAL A 227 -4.86 -2.85 6.00
N PRO A 228 -3.72 -2.76 6.70
CA PRO A 228 -2.59 -3.67 6.49
C PRO A 228 -2.87 -5.01 7.20
N SER A 229 -3.57 -5.90 6.50
CA SER A 229 -3.85 -7.26 6.96
C SER A 229 -2.55 -8.03 7.25
N ILE A 230 -2.62 -9.06 8.08
CA ILE A 230 -1.52 -10.02 8.24
C ILE A 230 -1.70 -11.26 7.35
N ILE A 231 -2.80 -11.34 6.60
CA ILE A 231 -3.15 -12.49 5.76
C ILE A 231 -2.55 -12.31 4.36
N PRO A 232 -1.94 -13.37 3.79
CA PRO A 232 -1.76 -14.74 4.28
C PRO A 232 -0.38 -15.06 4.88
N HIS A 233 0.31 -14.08 5.50
CA HIS A 233 1.63 -14.29 6.13
C HIS A 233 1.59 -15.49 7.10
N ALA A 234 2.69 -16.21 7.28
CA ALA A 234 2.83 -17.22 8.31
C ALA A 234 2.71 -16.59 9.74
N GLU A 235 2.20 -17.30 10.73
CA GLU A 235 1.80 -18.71 10.78
C GLU A 235 0.54 -19.01 9.97
N LEU A 236 0.41 -20.25 9.48
CA LEU A 236 -0.78 -20.62 8.70
C LEU A 236 -1.89 -21.05 9.65
N ALA A 237 -2.82 -20.15 9.94
CA ALA A 237 -3.93 -20.37 10.85
C ALA A 237 -5.19 -19.63 10.38
N ALA A 238 -6.32 -20.35 10.35
CA ALA A 238 -7.64 -19.81 10.07
C ALA A 238 -8.66 -20.35 11.04
N PRO A 239 -9.81 -19.67 11.25
CA PRO A 239 -10.92 -20.19 12.04
C PRO A 239 -11.41 -21.54 11.52
N ASN A 240 -11.86 -22.42 12.43
CA ASN A 240 -12.22 -23.78 12.07
C ASN A 240 -13.29 -23.87 10.97
N ALA A 241 -14.23 -22.93 10.96
CA ALA A 241 -15.26 -22.87 9.92
C ALA A 241 -14.66 -22.76 8.51
N TYR A 242 -13.62 -21.92 8.32
CA TYR A 242 -12.90 -21.81 7.06
C TYR A 242 -12.02 -23.02 6.78
N MET A 243 -11.36 -23.58 7.81
CA MET A 243 -10.58 -24.81 7.67
C MET A 243 -11.43 -25.97 7.14
N GLU A 244 -12.65 -26.15 7.66
CA GLU A 244 -13.58 -27.21 7.21
C GLU A 244 -13.98 -27.06 5.76
N MET A 245 -14.02 -25.85 5.22
CA MET A 245 -14.31 -25.61 3.79
C MET A 245 -13.19 -26.13 2.90
N HIS A 246 -11.96 -26.30 3.43
CA HIS A 246 -10.76 -26.58 2.65
C HIS A 246 -10.13 -27.95 2.95
N ARG A 247 -10.37 -28.55 4.11
CA ARG A 247 -9.82 -29.85 4.50
C ARG A 247 -10.04 -30.92 3.43
N GLY A 248 -8.98 -31.66 3.14
CA GLY A 248 -9.01 -32.77 2.17
C GLY A 248 -9.09 -32.38 0.71
N LYS A 249 -9.09 -31.09 0.37
CA LYS A 249 -9.21 -30.61 -1.01
C LYS A 249 -7.86 -30.44 -1.73
N TYR A 250 -6.74 -30.45 -1.00
CA TYR A 250 -5.40 -30.12 -1.53
C TYR A 250 -4.34 -31.19 -1.26
N PRO A 251 -4.58 -32.45 -1.70
CA PRO A 251 -3.60 -33.52 -1.52
C PRO A 251 -2.38 -33.38 -2.46
N PRO A 252 -1.18 -33.83 -2.03
CA PRO A 252 -0.89 -34.22 -0.65
C PRO A 252 -0.77 -33.00 0.26
N GLU A 253 -1.35 -33.05 1.47
CA GLU A 253 -1.09 -32.03 2.48
C GLU A 253 0.36 -32.09 2.94
N LYS A 254 0.92 -30.92 3.25
CA LYS A 254 2.25 -30.74 3.77
C LYS A 254 2.13 -30.31 5.25
N ALA A 255 2.82 -30.99 6.15
CA ALA A 255 2.84 -30.61 7.53
C ALA A 255 4.05 -29.72 7.81
N TYR A 256 3.85 -28.68 8.59
CA TYR A 256 4.90 -27.84 9.14
C TYR A 256 5.03 -28.09 10.64
N GLN A 257 6.26 -28.34 11.11
CA GLN A 257 6.56 -28.46 12.54
C GLN A 257 7.17 -27.14 13.02
N GLY A 258 6.47 -26.47 13.90
CA GLY A 258 6.84 -25.19 14.50
C GLY A 258 7.02 -25.27 16.00
N ILE A 259 6.75 -24.18 16.72
CA ILE A 259 6.84 -24.06 18.18
C ILE A 259 5.42 -24.01 18.77
N ASP A 260 5.05 -25.06 19.51
CA ASP A 260 3.70 -25.22 20.05
C ASP A 260 3.65 -25.02 21.57
N ASP A 261 4.79 -24.72 22.21
CA ASP A 261 4.89 -24.56 23.66
C ASP A 261 6.09 -23.70 24.09
N GLY A 262 6.13 -23.35 25.39
CA GLY A 262 7.26 -22.63 25.99
C GLY A 262 7.15 -21.11 25.90
N ALA A 263 8.25 -20.44 26.28
CA ALA A 263 8.29 -18.98 26.40
C ALA A 263 8.13 -18.24 25.06
N GLU A 264 8.49 -18.90 23.95
CA GLU A 264 8.42 -18.31 22.60
C GLU A 264 7.05 -18.51 21.92
N PHE A 265 6.15 -19.28 22.53
CA PHE A 265 4.81 -19.50 21.99
C PHE A 265 3.99 -18.20 21.98
N ASN A 266 3.36 -17.87 20.85
CA ASN A 266 2.58 -16.63 20.61
C ASN A 266 3.36 -15.30 20.71
N VAL A 267 4.68 -15.33 20.61
CA VAL A 267 5.51 -14.12 20.62
C VAL A 267 6.46 -14.00 19.42
N GLY A 268 6.14 -14.72 18.33
CA GLY A 268 6.83 -14.52 17.07
C GLY A 268 7.17 -15.75 16.23
N PRO A 269 7.65 -16.87 16.81
CA PRO A 269 7.81 -18.11 16.05
C PRO A 269 6.48 -18.65 15.55
N TYR A 270 6.53 -19.30 14.38
CA TYR A 270 5.33 -19.92 13.79
C TYR A 270 4.95 -21.19 14.54
N ARG A 271 3.67 -21.41 14.71
CA ARG A 271 3.14 -22.67 15.25
C ARG A 271 3.11 -23.78 14.21
N SER A 272 3.02 -25.04 14.68
CA SER A 272 2.82 -26.18 13.80
C SER A 272 1.49 -26.11 13.07
N GLN A 273 1.50 -26.59 11.81
CA GLN A 273 0.30 -26.74 11.00
C GLN A 273 0.36 -28.09 10.26
N LYS A 274 -0.65 -28.92 10.47
CA LYS A 274 -0.71 -30.27 9.85
C LYS A 274 -1.25 -30.22 8.40
N GLU A 275 -2.09 -29.23 8.11
CA GLU A 275 -2.82 -29.11 6.86
C GLU A 275 -2.53 -27.73 6.26
N THR A 276 -1.27 -27.52 5.83
CA THR A 276 -0.77 -26.17 5.44
C THR A 276 -1.45 -25.66 4.19
N HIS A 277 -1.77 -26.53 3.22
CA HIS A 277 -2.47 -26.13 2.01
C HIS A 277 -3.91 -25.70 2.31
N ALA A 278 -4.63 -26.51 3.10
CA ALA A 278 -5.98 -26.14 3.53
C ALA A 278 -5.99 -24.83 4.33
N ALA A 279 -5.00 -24.63 5.23
CA ALA A 279 -4.88 -23.43 6.05
C ALA A 279 -4.60 -22.19 5.18
N PHE A 280 -3.69 -22.26 4.22
CA PHE A 280 -3.39 -21.17 3.32
C PHE A 280 -4.63 -20.73 2.51
N ALA A 281 -5.33 -21.68 1.88
CA ALA A 281 -6.55 -21.38 1.13
C ALA A 281 -7.66 -20.82 2.02
N ALA A 282 -7.80 -21.35 3.26
CA ALA A 282 -8.75 -20.86 4.25
C ALA A 282 -8.44 -19.41 4.67
N MET A 283 -7.18 -19.07 4.90
CA MET A 283 -6.75 -17.71 5.22
C MET A 283 -7.10 -16.73 4.12
N ILE A 284 -6.83 -17.06 2.85
CA ILE A 284 -7.17 -16.18 1.74
C ILE A 284 -8.69 -15.99 1.63
N ASN A 285 -9.52 -17.01 1.91
CA ASN A 285 -10.96 -16.83 1.94
C ASN A 285 -11.42 -15.94 3.12
N VAL A 286 -10.75 -15.96 4.27
CA VAL A 286 -11.00 -14.96 5.34
C VAL A 286 -10.73 -13.55 4.82
N LEU A 287 -9.62 -13.33 4.13
CA LEU A 287 -9.28 -12.02 3.56
C LEU A 287 -10.29 -11.58 2.49
N ASP A 288 -10.71 -12.50 1.62
CA ASP A 288 -11.72 -12.23 0.58
C ASP A 288 -13.05 -11.80 1.18
N ASP A 289 -13.52 -12.50 2.21
CA ASP A 289 -14.76 -12.14 2.93
C ASP A 289 -14.64 -10.78 3.62
N GLN A 290 -13.48 -10.46 4.23
CA GLN A 290 -13.23 -9.16 4.83
C GLN A 290 -13.27 -8.01 3.79
N VAL A 291 -12.74 -8.23 2.60
CA VAL A 291 -12.88 -7.27 1.48
C VAL A 291 -14.35 -7.10 1.09
N GLY A 292 -15.09 -8.21 1.00
CA GLY A 292 -16.53 -8.21 0.73
C GLY A 292 -17.33 -7.42 1.76
N ASP A 293 -17.03 -7.60 3.04
CA ASP A 293 -17.68 -6.90 4.14
C ASP A 293 -17.40 -5.39 4.12
N ILE A 294 -16.16 -4.98 3.79
CA ILE A 294 -15.81 -3.56 3.63
C ILE A 294 -16.62 -2.95 2.47
N MET A 295 -16.66 -3.62 1.32
CA MET A 295 -17.46 -3.17 0.17
C MET A 295 -18.93 -3.04 0.53
N ALA A 296 -19.50 -4.08 1.15
CA ALA A 296 -20.91 -4.08 1.59
C ALA A 296 -21.22 -2.99 2.63
N LYS A 297 -20.27 -2.71 3.55
CA LYS A 297 -20.42 -1.62 4.53
C LYS A 297 -20.46 -0.27 3.84
N VAL A 298 -19.58 0.00 2.88
CA VAL A 298 -19.53 1.23 2.10
C VAL A 298 -20.80 1.41 1.27
N GLU A 299 -21.24 0.34 0.58
CA GLU A 299 -22.49 0.32 -0.21
C GLU A 299 -23.70 0.56 0.68
N GLY A 300 -23.81 -0.15 1.81
CA GLY A 300 -24.93 -0.07 2.75
C GLY A 300 -25.07 1.30 3.43
N LEU A 301 -23.99 2.07 3.51
CA LEU A 301 -24.00 3.46 4.01
C LEU A 301 -24.22 4.50 2.92
N GLY A 302 -24.37 4.10 1.65
CA GLY A 302 -24.53 5.01 0.51
C GLY A 302 -23.27 5.81 0.17
N LEU A 303 -22.08 5.28 0.51
CA LEU A 303 -20.79 5.94 0.31
C LEU A 303 -20.03 5.46 -0.94
N ALA A 304 -20.57 4.52 -1.72
CA ALA A 304 -19.85 3.86 -2.79
C ALA A 304 -19.28 4.86 -3.82
N ASP A 305 -20.07 5.77 -4.34
CA ASP A 305 -19.66 6.74 -5.36
C ASP A 305 -18.63 7.77 -4.85
N GLN A 306 -18.49 7.87 -3.52
CA GLN A 306 -17.57 8.78 -2.83
C GLN A 306 -16.38 8.04 -2.22
N THR A 307 -16.16 6.79 -2.56
CA THR A 307 -15.11 5.99 -1.94
C THR A 307 -14.23 5.33 -3.01
N ILE A 308 -12.92 5.55 -2.91
CA ILE A 308 -11.93 4.77 -3.64
C ILE A 308 -11.47 3.61 -2.75
N ILE A 309 -11.52 2.38 -3.28
CA ILE A 309 -11.00 1.17 -2.62
C ILE A 309 -9.85 0.64 -3.45
N ILE A 310 -8.68 0.51 -2.82
CA ILE A 310 -7.50 -0.11 -3.43
C ILE A 310 -7.16 -1.38 -2.63
N PHE A 311 -6.93 -2.48 -3.35
CA PHE A 311 -6.44 -3.75 -2.82
C PHE A 311 -5.10 -4.09 -3.46
N THR A 312 -4.10 -4.48 -2.65
CA THR A 312 -2.79 -4.94 -3.12
C THR A 312 -2.09 -5.80 -2.07
N SER A 313 -0.82 -6.22 -2.34
CA SER A 313 0.05 -6.97 -1.41
C SER A 313 1.37 -6.24 -1.20
N ASP A 314 1.98 -6.37 0.00
CA ASP A 314 3.22 -5.68 0.34
C ASP A 314 4.49 -6.30 -0.27
N ASN A 315 4.45 -7.55 -0.69
CA ASN A 315 5.48 -8.25 -1.49
C ASN A 315 4.91 -9.55 -2.08
N GLY A 316 5.73 -10.28 -2.83
CA GLY A 316 5.38 -11.58 -3.38
C GLY A 316 5.22 -12.69 -2.34
N PRO A 317 4.81 -13.91 -2.75
CA PRO A 317 4.45 -15.01 -1.87
C PRO A 317 5.66 -15.54 -1.10
N HIS A 318 5.41 -16.09 0.08
CA HIS A 318 6.44 -16.59 1.00
C HIS A 318 6.47 -18.13 1.06
N THR A 319 7.54 -18.65 1.68
CA THR A 319 7.73 -20.08 1.94
C THR A 319 7.80 -20.42 3.44
N GLU A 320 7.50 -19.42 4.31
CA GLU A 320 7.55 -19.59 5.75
C GLU A 320 6.35 -20.35 6.29
N GLY A 321 6.50 -20.98 7.47
CA GLY A 321 5.40 -21.62 8.20
C GLY A 321 4.75 -22.80 7.47
N GLY A 322 5.39 -23.32 6.43
CA GLY A 322 4.88 -24.40 5.59
C GLY A 322 4.06 -23.95 4.38
N ALA A 323 4.02 -22.64 4.08
CA ALA A 323 3.42 -22.15 2.84
C ALA A 323 4.14 -22.76 1.61
N ASP A 324 3.36 -23.05 0.58
CA ASP A 324 3.83 -23.75 -0.60
C ASP A 324 3.40 -23.00 -1.88
N PRO A 325 4.14 -21.93 -2.25
CA PRO A 325 3.82 -21.13 -3.41
C PRO A 325 3.91 -21.93 -4.73
N GLU A 326 4.74 -22.98 -4.81
CA GLU A 326 4.81 -23.85 -5.97
C GLU A 326 3.51 -24.65 -6.13
N TYR A 327 2.99 -25.21 -5.03
CA TYR A 327 1.73 -25.95 -5.07
C TYR A 327 0.55 -25.11 -5.55
N PHE A 328 0.47 -23.85 -5.08
CA PHE A 328 -0.64 -22.95 -5.43
C PHE A 328 -0.40 -22.09 -6.67
N ASP A 329 0.79 -22.19 -7.29
CA ASP A 329 1.19 -21.29 -8.37
C ASP A 329 1.07 -19.80 -7.95
N SER A 330 1.48 -19.53 -6.69
CA SER A 330 1.23 -18.26 -6.03
C SER A 330 1.90 -17.06 -6.70
N ASN A 331 3.04 -17.26 -7.36
CA ASN A 331 3.70 -16.23 -8.16
C ASN A 331 3.21 -16.20 -9.62
N GLY A 332 2.31 -17.13 -10.03
CA GLY A 332 1.83 -17.25 -11.40
C GLY A 332 2.99 -17.42 -12.38
N PRO A 333 3.03 -16.67 -13.49
CA PRO A 333 4.09 -16.82 -14.50
C PRO A 333 5.42 -16.13 -14.09
N LEU A 334 5.51 -15.57 -12.88
CA LEU A 334 6.64 -14.75 -12.46
C LEU A 334 7.68 -15.58 -11.71
N LYS A 335 8.96 -15.29 -11.92
CA LYS A 335 10.07 -15.94 -11.22
C LYS A 335 10.29 -15.35 -9.82
N GLY A 336 10.61 -16.21 -8.86
CA GLY A 336 10.99 -15.82 -7.51
C GLY A 336 9.81 -15.66 -6.55
N THR A 337 10.15 -15.44 -5.28
CA THR A 337 9.22 -15.32 -4.16
C THR A 337 9.73 -14.22 -3.22
N LYS A 338 9.09 -13.99 -2.10
CA LYS A 338 9.56 -13.09 -1.02
C LYS A 338 11.07 -13.23 -0.79
N ARG A 339 11.76 -12.14 -0.67
CA ARG A 339 13.23 -11.94 -0.62
C ARG A 339 13.92 -12.02 -1.97
N ASP A 340 13.24 -12.34 -3.08
CA ASP A 340 13.80 -12.21 -4.43
C ASP A 340 13.47 -10.85 -5.03
N LEU A 341 14.35 -10.34 -5.90
CA LEU A 341 14.08 -9.14 -6.70
C LEU A 341 13.74 -9.47 -8.16
N TYR A 342 13.52 -10.74 -8.48
CA TYR A 342 12.74 -11.13 -9.66
C TYR A 342 11.28 -10.70 -9.48
N ASP A 343 10.54 -10.62 -10.57
CA ASP A 343 9.18 -10.11 -10.55
C ASP A 343 8.27 -10.84 -9.56
N GLY A 344 8.40 -12.15 -9.38
CA GLY A 344 7.63 -12.92 -8.41
C GLY A 344 7.79 -12.49 -6.95
N GLY A 345 8.91 -11.83 -6.61
CA GLY A 345 9.13 -11.28 -5.26
C GLY A 345 8.62 -9.85 -5.06
N ILE A 346 8.40 -9.08 -6.12
CA ILE A 346 8.09 -7.64 -6.05
C ILE A 346 6.92 -7.19 -6.93
N ARG A 347 6.50 -7.94 -7.93
CA ARG A 347 5.30 -7.64 -8.72
C ARG A 347 4.09 -8.27 -8.05
N VAL A 348 3.14 -7.42 -7.67
CA VAL A 348 2.01 -7.79 -6.82
C VAL A 348 0.68 -7.48 -7.50
N PRO A 349 -0.44 -8.16 -7.14
CA PRO A 349 -1.74 -7.78 -7.62
C PRO A 349 -2.11 -6.39 -7.12
N MET A 350 -2.77 -5.58 -7.94
CA MET A 350 -3.41 -4.34 -7.53
C MET A 350 -4.73 -4.17 -8.25
N ILE A 351 -5.76 -3.83 -7.48
CA ILE A 351 -7.11 -3.52 -7.96
C ILE A 351 -7.51 -2.19 -7.37
N ALA A 352 -8.06 -1.29 -8.18
CA ALA A 352 -8.59 -0.01 -7.74
C ALA A 352 -10.03 0.18 -8.21
N SER A 353 -10.95 0.45 -7.31
CA SER A 353 -12.36 0.73 -7.63
C SER A 353 -12.75 2.12 -7.11
N TRP A 354 -13.37 2.90 -7.96
CA TRP A 354 -13.96 4.19 -7.63
C TRP A 354 -15.17 4.40 -8.54
N PRO A 355 -16.37 4.01 -8.11
CA PRO A 355 -17.57 4.10 -8.92
C PRO A 355 -17.80 5.50 -9.51
N GLY A 356 -18.16 5.56 -10.79
CA GLY A 356 -18.34 6.82 -11.51
C GLY A 356 -17.06 7.55 -11.93
N LYS A 357 -15.88 7.09 -11.50
CA LYS A 357 -14.57 7.67 -11.87
C LYS A 357 -13.68 6.68 -12.60
N ILE A 358 -13.53 5.47 -12.08
CA ILE A 358 -12.78 4.37 -12.72
C ILE A 358 -13.76 3.56 -13.55
N ALA A 359 -13.41 3.27 -14.80
CA ALA A 359 -14.22 2.43 -15.68
C ALA A 359 -14.28 0.99 -15.15
N PRO A 360 -15.48 0.43 -14.88
CA PRO A 360 -15.60 -0.92 -14.34
C PRO A 360 -15.07 -1.97 -15.33
N GLY A 361 -14.42 -3.02 -14.81
CA GLY A 361 -13.84 -4.12 -15.59
C GLY A 361 -12.66 -3.71 -16.46
N SER A 362 -12.10 -2.51 -16.25
CA SER A 362 -10.93 -2.03 -17.01
C SER A 362 -9.63 -2.70 -16.55
N LYS A 363 -8.62 -2.66 -17.42
CA LYS A 363 -7.27 -3.16 -17.13
C LYS A 363 -6.23 -2.13 -17.50
N SER A 364 -5.16 -2.06 -16.72
CA SER A 364 -4.00 -1.22 -17.00
C SER A 364 -2.72 -2.06 -16.97
N ASP A 365 -1.87 -1.85 -17.96
CA ASP A 365 -0.51 -2.38 -18.05
C ASP A 365 0.54 -1.30 -17.71
N TYR A 366 0.10 -0.15 -17.21
CA TYR A 366 1.00 0.90 -16.73
C TYR A 366 1.91 0.36 -15.63
N VAL A 367 3.21 0.60 -15.79
CA VAL A 367 4.24 0.17 -14.83
C VAL A 367 4.25 1.12 -13.66
N SER A 368 3.73 0.67 -12.54
CA SER A 368 3.56 1.46 -11.31
C SER A 368 4.19 0.79 -10.11
N ALA A 369 4.42 1.55 -9.06
CA ALA A 369 4.99 1.04 -7.82
C ALA A 369 4.37 1.69 -6.57
N PHE A 370 4.66 1.14 -5.39
CA PHE A 370 4.13 1.61 -4.11
C PHE A 370 4.37 3.09 -3.83
N TRP A 371 5.53 3.61 -4.23
CA TRP A 371 5.84 5.04 -4.05
C TRP A 371 4.99 5.97 -4.90
N ASP A 372 4.23 5.45 -5.88
CA ASP A 372 3.29 6.23 -6.69
C ASP A 372 1.98 6.56 -5.96
N ILE A 373 1.66 5.78 -4.92
CA ILE A 373 0.44 5.98 -4.12
C ILE A 373 0.48 7.31 -3.38
N PHE A 374 1.65 7.72 -2.89
CA PHE A 374 1.81 8.99 -2.18
C PHE A 374 1.42 10.20 -3.06
N PRO A 375 2.02 10.44 -4.23
CA PRO A 375 1.63 11.56 -5.10
C PRO A 375 0.22 11.39 -5.67
N THR A 376 -0.26 10.15 -5.87
CA THR A 376 -1.63 9.90 -6.33
C THR A 376 -2.66 10.40 -5.32
N PHE A 377 -2.50 10.04 -4.05
CA PHE A 377 -3.42 10.50 -3.01
C PHE A 377 -3.27 12.00 -2.74
N SER A 378 -2.04 12.52 -2.79
CA SER A 378 -1.80 13.96 -2.70
C SER A 378 -2.56 14.73 -3.77
N GLU A 379 -2.53 14.28 -5.03
CA GLU A 379 -3.26 14.89 -6.15
C GLU A 379 -4.78 14.78 -5.97
N ILE A 380 -5.29 13.60 -5.56
CA ILE A 380 -6.73 13.39 -5.29
C ILE A 380 -7.25 14.39 -4.25
N VAL A 381 -6.47 14.67 -3.21
CA VAL A 381 -6.92 15.55 -2.11
C VAL A 381 -6.49 17.00 -2.25
N GLY A 382 -5.76 17.33 -3.34
CA GLY A 382 -5.32 18.70 -3.64
C GLY A 382 -4.23 19.22 -2.70
N VAL A 383 -3.34 18.34 -2.21
CA VAL A 383 -2.16 18.71 -1.40
C VAL A 383 -0.91 18.43 -2.21
N GLU A 384 -0.04 19.42 -2.34
CA GLU A 384 1.24 19.24 -3.04
C GLU A 384 2.13 18.26 -2.28
N PRO A 385 2.62 17.19 -2.94
CA PRO A 385 3.55 16.25 -2.33
C PRO A 385 4.94 16.88 -2.17
N PRO A 386 5.83 16.35 -1.31
CA PRO A 386 7.23 16.72 -1.28
C PRO A 386 7.90 16.57 -2.65
N SER A 387 8.82 17.47 -2.96
CA SER A 387 9.50 17.50 -4.27
C SER A 387 10.60 16.43 -4.44
N ASP A 388 11.00 15.79 -3.35
CA ASP A 388 12.08 14.81 -3.26
C ASP A 388 11.61 13.35 -3.21
N ILE A 389 10.34 13.09 -3.58
CA ILE A 389 9.81 11.73 -3.70
C ILE A 389 10.09 11.13 -5.08
N ASP A 390 10.11 9.80 -5.17
CA ASP A 390 10.34 9.05 -6.40
C ASP A 390 9.05 8.74 -7.17
N GLY A 391 7.90 8.93 -6.51
CA GLY A 391 6.60 8.54 -7.03
C GLY A 391 6.10 9.42 -8.18
N VAL A 392 5.35 8.78 -9.07
CA VAL A 392 4.58 9.42 -10.16
C VAL A 392 3.10 9.14 -9.93
N SER A 393 2.27 10.18 -9.95
CA SER A 393 0.83 10.00 -9.72
C SER A 393 0.19 9.07 -10.75
N LEU A 394 -0.63 8.14 -10.25
CA LEU A 394 -1.45 7.21 -11.05
C LEU A 394 -2.81 7.80 -11.43
N LEU A 395 -3.16 8.98 -10.95
CA LEU A 395 -4.50 9.54 -11.13
C LEU A 395 -4.92 9.63 -12.60
N PRO A 396 -4.05 10.04 -13.56
CA PRO A 396 -4.43 10.01 -14.97
C PRO A 396 -4.84 8.61 -15.46
N THR A 397 -4.07 7.57 -15.10
CA THR A 397 -4.39 6.17 -15.45
C THR A 397 -5.72 5.73 -14.82
N LEU A 398 -5.94 6.00 -13.54
CA LEU A 398 -7.19 5.68 -12.83
C LEU A 398 -8.41 6.31 -13.49
N LEU A 399 -8.26 7.52 -14.03
CA LEU A 399 -9.33 8.26 -14.72
C LEU A 399 -9.42 7.97 -16.23
N GLY A 400 -8.64 6.99 -16.75
CA GLY A 400 -8.63 6.64 -18.17
C GLY A 400 -7.96 7.70 -19.08
N LYS A 401 -7.21 8.64 -18.50
CA LYS A 401 -6.47 9.70 -19.22
C LYS A 401 -5.03 9.27 -19.50
N ASN A 402 -4.86 8.11 -20.14
CA ASN A 402 -3.54 7.49 -20.34
C ASN A 402 -2.55 8.37 -21.11
N ALA A 403 -3.03 9.29 -21.97
CA ALA A 403 -2.16 10.23 -22.69
C ALA A 403 -1.46 11.24 -21.77
N ASP A 404 -2.05 11.53 -20.61
CA ASP A 404 -1.51 12.47 -19.61
C ASP A 404 -0.64 11.76 -18.56
N GLN A 405 -0.58 10.41 -18.60
CA GLN A 405 0.14 9.61 -17.62
C GLN A 405 1.66 9.72 -17.85
N LYS A 406 2.34 10.34 -16.90
CA LYS A 406 3.79 10.40 -16.86
C LYS A 406 4.39 9.03 -16.65
N GLN A 407 5.49 8.72 -17.31
CA GLN A 407 6.20 7.46 -17.18
C GLN A 407 7.39 7.63 -16.23
N HIS A 408 7.70 6.56 -15.49
CA HIS A 408 8.96 6.48 -14.76
C HIS A 408 10.15 6.42 -15.73
N GLU A 409 11.24 7.10 -15.42
CA GLU A 409 12.51 6.87 -16.09
C GLU A 409 13.03 5.46 -15.81
N TYR A 410 12.93 5.03 -14.54
CA TYR A 410 13.23 3.68 -14.06
C TYR A 410 12.53 3.43 -12.73
N LEU A 411 12.42 2.15 -12.34
CA LEU A 411 12.09 1.71 -10.98
C LEU A 411 13.33 1.06 -10.38
N TYR A 412 13.57 1.28 -9.07
CA TYR A 412 14.76 0.78 -8.37
C TYR A 412 14.40 0.07 -7.06
N TRP A 413 15.10 -1.05 -6.81
CA TRP A 413 15.03 -1.78 -5.55
C TRP A 413 16.42 -2.17 -5.05
N GLU A 414 16.61 -2.11 -3.72
CA GLU A 414 17.70 -2.75 -3.01
C GLU A 414 17.14 -3.58 -1.86
N PHE A 415 17.75 -4.73 -1.62
CA PHE A 415 17.39 -5.63 -0.53
C PHE A 415 18.63 -6.04 0.24
N HIS A 416 18.60 -5.86 1.56
CA HIS A 416 19.78 -5.89 2.43
C HIS A 416 20.07 -7.26 3.03
N GLU A 417 19.22 -8.26 2.79
CA GLU A 417 19.43 -9.63 3.29
C GLU A 417 19.99 -10.55 2.19
N LYS A 418 20.27 -11.81 2.54
CA LYS A 418 20.69 -12.84 1.59
C LYS A 418 21.91 -12.45 0.73
N GLY A 419 22.88 -11.73 1.29
CA GLY A 419 24.08 -11.31 0.60
C GLY A 419 23.96 -10.02 -0.22
N GLY A 420 22.84 -9.31 -0.09
CA GLY A 420 22.54 -8.06 -0.82
C GLY A 420 22.08 -8.30 -2.25
N ARG A 421 21.04 -7.59 -2.65
CA ARG A 421 20.44 -7.68 -3.99
C ARG A 421 20.06 -6.30 -4.46
N GLN A 422 20.14 -6.06 -5.77
CA GLN A 422 19.65 -4.84 -6.42
C GLN A 422 18.89 -5.21 -7.69
N ALA A 423 17.89 -4.42 -8.04
CA ALA A 423 17.19 -4.51 -9.30
C ALA A 423 16.83 -3.14 -9.85
N VAL A 424 16.79 -3.05 -11.17
CA VAL A 424 16.32 -1.90 -11.92
C VAL A 424 15.36 -2.38 -13.00
N ARG A 425 14.23 -1.70 -13.14
CA ARG A 425 13.36 -1.82 -14.30
C ARG A 425 13.34 -0.52 -15.06
N LYS A 426 13.64 -0.55 -16.38
CA LYS A 426 13.56 0.59 -17.28
C LYS A 426 12.85 0.19 -18.57
N GLY A 427 11.62 0.67 -18.74
CA GLY A 427 10.75 0.21 -19.81
C GLY A 427 10.52 -1.31 -19.74
N LYS A 428 10.87 -2.02 -20.82
CA LYS A 428 10.79 -3.49 -20.91
C LYS A 428 11.97 -4.21 -20.25
N TRP A 429 13.07 -3.52 -19.98
CA TRP A 429 14.28 -4.13 -19.47
C TRP A 429 14.23 -4.24 -17.93
N LYS A 430 14.60 -5.41 -17.43
CA LYS A 430 14.81 -5.68 -16.02
C LYS A 430 16.24 -6.19 -15.80
N ALA A 431 16.98 -5.51 -14.94
CA ALA A 431 18.29 -5.95 -14.51
C ALA A 431 18.28 -6.34 -13.02
N VAL A 432 18.97 -7.45 -12.68
CA VAL A 432 19.06 -7.94 -11.31
C VAL A 432 20.51 -8.28 -10.98
N ARG A 433 20.97 -7.93 -9.76
CA ARG A 433 22.30 -8.29 -9.24
C ARG A 433 22.16 -8.91 -7.86
N TYR A 434 22.71 -10.10 -7.69
CA TYR A 434 22.74 -10.87 -6.44
C TYR A 434 24.14 -10.86 -5.81
N ASN A 435 24.23 -11.16 -4.52
CA ASN A 435 25.47 -11.24 -3.74
C ASN A 435 26.31 -9.94 -3.78
N VAL A 436 25.64 -8.80 -3.79
CA VAL A 436 26.25 -7.46 -3.92
C VAL A 436 27.26 -7.18 -2.81
N PHE A 437 27.08 -7.75 -1.60
CA PHE A 437 27.98 -7.54 -0.48
C PHE A 437 29.36 -8.17 -0.68
N LYS A 438 29.42 -9.30 -1.37
CA LYS A 438 30.70 -9.95 -1.74
C LYS A 438 31.28 -9.39 -3.03
N ASN A 439 30.42 -9.02 -3.97
CA ASN A 439 30.82 -8.59 -5.30
C ASN A 439 29.93 -7.42 -5.76
N PRO A 440 30.23 -6.19 -5.33
CA PRO A 440 29.43 -5.00 -5.67
C PRO A 440 29.33 -4.72 -7.17
N ASP A 441 30.38 -5.06 -7.92
CA ASP A 441 30.46 -4.96 -9.38
C ASP A 441 30.29 -6.33 -10.06
N GLY A 442 29.63 -7.27 -9.40
CA GLY A 442 29.33 -8.59 -9.96
C GLY A 442 28.45 -8.53 -11.19
N PRO A 443 28.35 -9.64 -11.95
CA PRO A 443 27.58 -9.65 -13.18
C PRO A 443 26.11 -9.30 -12.95
N LEU A 444 25.55 -8.53 -13.87
CA LEU A 444 24.11 -8.31 -13.98
C LEU A 444 23.46 -9.42 -14.80
N GLU A 445 22.30 -9.85 -14.36
CA GLU A 445 21.34 -10.54 -15.19
C GLU A 445 20.46 -9.49 -15.86
N LEU A 446 20.13 -9.66 -17.14
CA LEU A 446 19.28 -8.76 -17.92
C LEU A 446 18.18 -9.54 -18.62
N TYR A 447 16.92 -9.05 -18.51
CA TYR A 447 15.74 -9.68 -19.07
C TYR A 447 14.89 -8.68 -19.87
N ASP A 448 14.28 -9.15 -20.97
CA ASP A 448 13.27 -8.42 -21.76
C ASP A 448 11.88 -8.88 -21.30
N LEU A 449 11.23 -8.17 -20.37
CA LEU A 449 9.96 -8.58 -19.76
C LEU A 449 8.76 -8.60 -20.73
N GLU A 450 8.86 -8.03 -21.92
CA GLU A 450 7.84 -8.16 -22.97
C GLU A 450 7.88 -9.53 -23.63
N LYS A 451 9.04 -10.16 -23.67
CA LYS A 451 9.27 -11.46 -24.31
C LYS A 451 9.48 -12.60 -23.31
N ASP A 452 9.96 -12.28 -22.14
CA ASP A 452 10.39 -13.19 -21.08
C ASP A 452 9.89 -12.70 -19.71
N GLN A 453 8.59 -12.78 -19.51
CA GLN A 453 7.95 -12.38 -18.25
C GLN A 453 8.42 -13.24 -17.05
N GLY A 454 8.87 -14.48 -17.32
CA GLY A 454 9.37 -15.41 -16.31
C GLY A 454 10.83 -15.21 -15.95
N GLU A 455 11.54 -14.23 -16.57
CA GLU A 455 12.96 -13.95 -16.29
C GLU A 455 13.83 -15.23 -16.38
N GLU A 456 13.60 -16.04 -17.42
CA GLU A 456 14.30 -17.33 -17.60
C GLU A 456 15.59 -17.22 -18.42
N ASN A 457 15.63 -16.24 -19.35
CA ASN A 457 16.67 -16.10 -20.35
C ASN A 457 17.51 -14.85 -20.08
N ASN A 458 18.65 -15.00 -19.42
CA ASN A 458 19.59 -13.91 -19.21
C ASN A 458 20.29 -13.52 -20.51
N ILE A 459 19.96 -12.35 -21.04
CA ILE A 459 20.48 -11.81 -22.31
C ILE A 459 21.51 -10.67 -22.12
N ALA A 460 22.12 -10.56 -20.94
CA ALA A 460 23.07 -9.50 -20.62
C ALA A 460 24.25 -9.43 -21.61
N SER A 461 24.75 -10.57 -22.10
CA SER A 461 25.82 -10.63 -23.08
C SER A 461 25.45 -10.15 -24.46
N GLU A 462 24.14 -10.10 -24.79
CA GLU A 462 23.63 -9.65 -26.09
C GLU A 462 23.38 -8.14 -26.14
N HIS A 463 23.26 -7.49 -24.96
CA HIS A 463 22.89 -6.08 -24.81
C HIS A 463 23.84 -5.31 -23.87
N PRO A 464 25.15 -5.23 -24.17
CA PRO A 464 26.12 -4.59 -23.29
C PRO A 464 25.85 -3.10 -23.04
N GLU A 465 25.24 -2.39 -24.01
CA GLU A 465 24.86 -0.98 -23.87
C GLU A 465 23.71 -0.80 -22.84
N VAL A 466 22.75 -1.73 -22.81
CA VAL A 466 21.66 -1.72 -21.81
C VAL A 466 22.23 -2.04 -20.42
N VAL A 467 23.11 -3.04 -20.34
CA VAL A 467 23.80 -3.41 -19.08
C VAL A 467 24.53 -2.19 -18.51
N ALA A 468 25.29 -1.46 -19.35
CA ALA A 468 26.03 -0.27 -18.92
C ALA A 468 25.08 0.85 -18.38
N ASP A 469 23.93 1.05 -18.99
CA ASP A 469 22.92 2.01 -18.49
C ASP A 469 22.31 1.54 -17.16
N MET A 470 21.97 0.27 -17.03
CA MET A 470 21.46 -0.31 -15.77
C MET A 470 22.50 -0.22 -14.65
N GLU A 471 23.78 -0.47 -14.93
CA GLU A 471 24.86 -0.31 -13.94
C GLU A 471 25.01 1.14 -13.46
N ARG A 472 24.87 2.10 -14.38
CA ARG A 472 24.87 3.52 -14.01
C ARG A 472 23.73 3.81 -13.05
N ILE A 473 22.51 3.35 -13.34
CA ILE A 473 21.34 3.55 -12.48
C ILE A 473 21.57 2.90 -11.10
N LEU A 474 22.03 1.64 -11.04
CA LEU A 474 22.32 0.95 -9.77
C LEU A 474 23.27 1.72 -8.87
N LYS A 475 24.20 2.48 -9.44
CA LYS A 475 25.18 3.29 -8.69
C LYS A 475 24.61 4.65 -8.25
N THR A 476 23.70 5.25 -9.01
CA THR A 476 23.23 6.62 -8.78
C THR A 476 21.84 6.73 -8.17
N ALA A 477 21.02 5.70 -8.26
CA ALA A 477 19.64 5.68 -7.77
C ALA A 477 19.51 5.39 -6.26
N ARG A 478 20.53 5.76 -5.46
CA ARG A 478 20.51 5.51 -4.03
C ARG A 478 21.34 6.53 -3.25
N THR A 479 20.88 6.83 -2.06
CA THR A 479 21.62 7.64 -1.07
C THR A 479 22.18 6.73 0.04
N PRO A 480 23.35 7.04 0.63
CA PRO A 480 23.84 6.33 1.80
C PRO A 480 22.84 6.40 2.97
N SER A 481 22.78 5.32 3.74
CA SER A 481 22.04 5.27 5.00
C SER A 481 22.99 4.83 6.11
N GLU A 482 23.04 5.56 7.22
CA GLU A 482 23.85 5.19 8.40
C GLU A 482 23.27 3.95 9.11
N ILE A 483 21.95 3.77 9.06
CA ILE A 483 21.25 2.69 9.77
C ILE A 483 21.15 1.43 8.90
N PHE A 484 20.83 1.62 7.63
CA PHE A 484 20.69 0.54 6.65
C PHE A 484 21.84 0.60 5.65
N THR A 485 23.07 0.40 6.18
CA THR A 485 24.27 0.35 5.34
C THR A 485 24.18 -0.80 4.35
N PHE A 486 24.40 -0.49 3.08
CA PHE A 486 24.37 -1.48 2.02
C PHE A 486 25.81 -1.89 1.67
N GLY A 487 26.14 -3.16 1.87
CA GLY A 487 27.41 -3.73 1.45
C GLY A 487 28.42 -4.08 2.56
N GLN A 488 28.35 -3.49 3.74
CA GLN A 488 29.22 -3.86 4.88
C GLN A 488 28.44 -3.71 6.18
N GLY A 489 28.60 -4.68 7.11
CA GLY A 489 28.03 -4.61 8.44
C GLY A 489 26.53 -4.39 8.39
N THR A 490 25.78 -5.36 7.91
CA THR A 490 24.34 -5.21 7.83
C THR A 490 23.76 -5.02 9.22
N TYR A 491 22.70 -4.23 9.38
CA TYR A 491 21.93 -4.10 10.61
C TYR A 491 21.48 -5.47 11.21
N LEU A 492 21.74 -6.56 10.51
CA LEU A 492 21.52 -7.95 10.93
C LEU A 492 22.73 -8.53 11.68
N GLU A 493 23.92 -7.89 11.60
CA GLU A 493 25.09 -8.29 12.37
C GLU A 493 24.90 -7.87 13.81
N GLY A 494 24.63 -8.83 14.69
CA GLY A 494 24.37 -8.62 16.13
C GLY A 494 23.05 -9.23 16.62
N LYS A 495 22.41 -10.08 15.83
CA LYS A 495 21.31 -10.96 16.28
C LYS A 495 21.85 -12.19 17.00
#